data_042da804051b68c0858f48c49391fcfc
#
_entry.id   042da804051b68c0858f48c49391fcfc
#
_cell.length_a   1.000
_cell.length_b   1.000
_cell.length_c   1.000
_cell.angle_alpha   90.00
_cell.angle_beta   90.00
_cell.angle_gamma   90.00
#
_symmetry.space_group_name_H-M   'P 1'
#
loop_
_entity.id
_entity.type
_entity.pdbx_description
1 polymer ?
#
loop_
_entity_poly.entity_id
_entity_poly.type
_entity_poly.pdbx_seq_one_letter_code
_entity_poly.pdbx_strand_id
1 'polypeptide(L)'
;MSTAQAVYPDLEGKTVLVSGGASGIGEFMVRAFAAQGAKVGFVDRAQSQGDRLAALLSSKGHTVEFVCCDITDEIAYKAAIERFEHSLGPITVLVNNAANDVRHTLEEVDSDTFDKLISVNLKHAFFAAKAVVPMMKAAGGGAIINLGSVGWMMASAGYPVYAASKAAAHGMTRGLARELGPHRIRVNTLVPGWVMTEKQLAMWVDDAAKELIARSQCLPGSVMPEHIANMALFLASDASAMCSAQNFIVDGGWV
;
A
#
# COMPACT_ATOMS: atom_id res chain seq x y z
N MET A 1 -20.09 -13.50 -0.14
CA MET A 1 -19.46 -14.52 -0.99
C MET A 1 -18.10 -14.80 -0.39
N SER A 2 -17.73 -16.07 -0.19
CA SER A 2 -16.36 -16.42 0.22
C SER A 2 -15.42 -15.98 -0.90
N THR A 3 -14.57 -15.00 -0.67
CA THR A 3 -13.50 -14.63 -1.60
C THR A 3 -12.44 -15.72 -1.51
N ALA A 4 -12.49 -16.69 -2.42
CA ALA A 4 -11.43 -17.67 -2.57
C ALA A 4 -10.14 -16.88 -2.83
N GLN A 5 -9.22 -16.88 -1.89
CA GLN A 5 -7.93 -16.22 -2.04
C GLN A 5 -7.05 -17.07 -2.95
N ALA A 6 -6.46 -16.47 -3.98
CA ALA A 6 -5.47 -17.15 -4.80
C ALA A 6 -4.24 -17.52 -3.96
N VAL A 7 -3.66 -18.68 -4.23
CA VAL A 7 -2.42 -19.13 -3.57
C VAL A 7 -1.24 -18.86 -4.49
N TYR A 8 -0.22 -18.21 -3.97
CA TYR A 8 1.04 -17.88 -4.64
C TYR A 8 2.19 -18.54 -3.88
N PRO A 9 2.57 -19.77 -4.21
CA PRO A 9 3.59 -20.52 -3.46
C PRO A 9 4.95 -19.83 -3.39
N ASP A 10 5.26 -19.00 -4.38
CA ASP A 10 6.50 -18.23 -4.44
C ASP A 10 6.57 -17.08 -3.41
N LEU A 11 5.46 -16.75 -2.75
CA LEU A 11 5.44 -15.77 -1.65
C LEU A 11 5.84 -16.40 -0.30
N GLU A 12 5.83 -17.72 -0.17
CA GLU A 12 6.25 -18.40 1.05
C GLU A 12 7.71 -18.06 1.39
N GLY A 13 7.95 -17.62 2.62
CA GLY A 13 9.27 -17.24 3.12
C GLY A 13 9.83 -15.90 2.58
N LYS A 14 9.21 -15.25 1.57
CA LYS A 14 9.61 -13.89 1.15
C LYS A 14 9.36 -12.88 2.29
N THR A 15 10.27 -11.93 2.44
CA THR A 15 10.07 -10.82 3.39
C THR A 15 9.36 -9.66 2.71
N VAL A 16 8.22 -9.28 3.27
CA VAL A 16 7.33 -8.21 2.79
C VAL A 16 7.32 -7.06 3.80
N LEU A 17 7.50 -5.84 3.35
CA LEU A 17 7.30 -4.62 4.15
C LEU A 17 6.03 -3.90 3.72
N VAL A 18 5.14 -3.60 4.69
CA VAL A 18 3.92 -2.82 4.47
C VAL A 18 3.94 -1.57 5.32
N SER A 19 3.84 -0.37 4.71
CA SER A 19 3.62 0.87 5.46
C SER A 19 2.12 1.13 5.67
N GLY A 20 1.74 1.65 6.86
CA GLY A 20 0.33 1.85 7.22
C GLY A 20 -0.42 0.52 7.39
N GLY A 21 0.23 -0.46 8.03
CA GLY A 21 -0.27 -1.84 8.10
C GLY A 21 -1.22 -2.16 9.25
N ALA A 22 -1.48 -1.21 10.16
CA ALA A 22 -2.25 -1.49 11.38
C ALA A 22 -3.77 -1.37 11.21
N SER A 23 -4.26 -0.84 10.09
CA SER A 23 -5.69 -0.64 9.85
C SER A 23 -6.04 -0.58 8.35
N GLY A 24 -7.32 -0.64 8.04
CA GLY A 24 -7.85 -0.44 6.68
C GLY A 24 -7.23 -1.37 5.65
N ILE A 25 -6.91 -0.85 4.46
CA ILE A 25 -6.34 -1.63 3.35
C ILE A 25 -5.02 -2.30 3.77
N GLY A 26 -4.17 -1.58 4.53
CA GLY A 26 -2.87 -2.09 4.97
C GLY A 26 -2.98 -3.32 5.86
N GLU A 27 -3.89 -3.32 6.82
CA GLU A 27 -4.16 -4.49 7.68
C GLU A 27 -4.55 -5.72 6.86
N PHE A 28 -5.43 -5.55 5.87
CA PHE A 28 -5.85 -6.67 5.01
C PHE A 28 -4.69 -7.18 4.15
N MET A 29 -3.79 -6.31 3.68
CA MET A 29 -2.57 -6.75 3.00
C MET A 29 -1.62 -7.50 3.94
N VAL A 30 -1.39 -7.02 5.17
CA VAL A 30 -0.58 -7.74 6.18
C VAL A 30 -1.14 -9.14 6.42
N ARG A 31 -2.46 -9.27 6.62
CA ARG A 31 -3.14 -10.56 6.80
C ARG A 31 -3.00 -11.46 5.57
N ALA A 32 -3.18 -10.90 4.38
CA ALA A 32 -3.13 -11.64 3.13
C ALA A 32 -1.71 -12.19 2.86
N PHE A 33 -0.67 -11.38 3.02
CA PHE A 33 0.72 -11.84 2.87
C PHE A 33 1.09 -12.87 3.93
N ALA A 34 0.71 -12.67 5.18
CA ALA A 34 0.95 -13.64 6.26
C ALA A 34 0.28 -14.99 5.96
N ALA A 35 -0.94 -14.99 5.41
CA ALA A 35 -1.65 -16.21 5.01
C ALA A 35 -0.98 -16.94 3.83
N GLN A 36 -0.13 -16.28 3.02
CA GLN A 36 0.70 -16.92 1.98
C GLN A 36 2.02 -17.49 2.54
N GLY A 37 2.24 -17.45 3.85
CA GLY A 37 3.50 -17.90 4.46
C GLY A 37 4.65 -16.89 4.34
N ALA A 38 4.38 -15.66 3.91
CA ALA A 38 5.38 -14.61 3.88
C ALA A 38 5.74 -14.14 5.29
N LYS A 39 6.97 -13.66 5.47
CA LYS A 39 7.42 -12.95 6.68
C LYS A 39 7.06 -11.48 6.50
N VAL A 40 6.22 -10.94 7.38
CA VAL A 40 5.67 -9.60 7.18
C VAL A 40 6.17 -8.63 8.25
N GLY A 41 6.98 -7.65 7.85
CA GLY A 41 7.24 -6.45 8.61
C GLY A 41 6.23 -5.36 8.27
N PHE A 42 5.64 -4.70 9.25
CA PHE A 42 4.79 -3.55 8.97
C PHE A 42 5.01 -2.41 9.96
N VAL A 43 4.82 -1.20 9.46
CA VAL A 43 4.91 0.03 10.26
C VAL A 43 3.59 0.77 10.26
N ASP A 44 3.28 1.43 11.37
CA ASP A 44 2.14 2.34 11.53
C ASP A 44 2.37 3.25 12.75
N ARG A 45 1.66 4.36 12.83
CA ARG A 45 1.65 5.23 14.04
C ARG A 45 0.70 4.71 15.10
N ALA A 46 -0.24 3.85 14.73
CA ALA A 46 -1.28 3.31 15.59
C ALA A 46 -0.74 2.13 16.43
N GLN A 47 0.02 2.45 17.50
CA GLN A 47 0.70 1.46 18.37
C GLN A 47 -0.24 0.31 18.78
N SER A 48 -1.38 0.63 19.41
CA SER A 48 -2.28 -0.39 19.96
C SER A 48 -2.88 -1.32 18.89
N GLN A 49 -3.19 -0.78 17.71
CA GLN A 49 -3.73 -1.55 16.60
C GLN A 49 -2.65 -2.46 16.01
N GLY A 50 -1.43 -1.92 15.82
CA GLY A 50 -0.30 -2.66 15.31
C GLY A 50 0.10 -3.84 16.23
N ASP A 51 0.21 -3.59 17.54
CA ASP A 51 0.52 -4.62 18.53
C ASP A 51 -0.54 -5.74 18.54
N ARG A 52 -1.82 -5.36 18.52
CA ARG A 52 -2.92 -6.36 18.46
C ARG A 52 -2.87 -7.22 17.20
N LEU A 53 -2.64 -6.59 16.05
CA LEU A 53 -2.57 -7.30 14.78
C LEU A 53 -1.38 -8.26 14.75
N ALA A 54 -0.19 -7.81 15.16
CA ALA A 54 1.00 -8.65 15.23
C ALA A 54 0.81 -9.83 16.18
N ALA A 55 0.29 -9.58 17.40
CA ALA A 55 0.00 -10.64 18.38
C ALA A 55 -1.01 -11.66 17.85
N LEU A 56 -2.10 -11.19 17.21
CA LEU A 56 -3.12 -12.06 16.62
C LEU A 56 -2.55 -12.97 15.53
N LEU A 57 -1.72 -12.41 14.62
CA LEU A 57 -1.16 -13.21 13.53
C LEU A 57 -0.08 -14.15 14.02
N SER A 58 0.77 -13.72 14.95
CA SER A 58 1.78 -14.58 15.58
C SER A 58 1.16 -15.75 16.36
N SER A 59 0.02 -15.54 17.04
CA SER A 59 -0.71 -16.61 17.73
C SER A 59 -1.28 -17.69 16.80
N LYS A 60 -1.42 -17.35 15.51
CA LYS A 60 -1.84 -18.27 14.44
C LYS A 60 -0.65 -18.93 13.71
N GLY A 61 0.57 -18.72 14.18
CA GLY A 61 1.78 -19.31 13.62
C GLY A 61 2.39 -18.51 12.44
N HIS A 62 1.90 -17.30 12.14
CA HIS A 62 2.50 -16.47 11.10
C HIS A 62 3.71 -15.68 11.61
N THR A 63 4.70 -15.46 10.76
CA THR A 63 5.88 -14.64 11.06
C THR A 63 5.57 -13.19 10.73
N VAL A 64 5.21 -12.40 11.75
CA VAL A 64 4.82 -10.99 11.60
C VAL A 64 5.50 -10.14 12.67
N GLU A 65 6.04 -9.00 12.28
CA GLU A 65 6.66 -8.03 13.18
C GLU A 65 6.09 -6.62 12.93
N PHE A 66 5.78 -5.91 14.01
CA PHE A 66 5.30 -4.53 13.98
C PHE A 66 6.34 -3.58 14.58
N VAL A 67 6.49 -2.41 13.97
CA VAL A 67 7.22 -1.28 14.53
C VAL A 67 6.33 -0.03 14.47
N CYS A 68 6.09 0.58 15.65
CA CYS A 68 5.43 1.89 15.71
C CYS A 68 6.37 2.94 15.13
N CYS A 69 5.97 3.55 14.01
CA CYS A 69 6.84 4.47 13.28
C CYS A 69 6.02 5.52 12.53
N ASP A 70 6.42 6.78 12.63
CA ASP A 70 5.99 7.81 11.69
C ASP A 70 6.88 7.74 10.45
N ILE A 71 6.30 7.36 9.33
CA ILE A 71 7.01 7.22 8.05
C ILE A 71 7.54 8.55 7.49
N THR A 72 7.11 9.69 8.03
CA THR A 72 7.63 11.02 7.64
C THR A 72 8.96 11.35 8.33
N ASP A 73 9.29 10.62 9.40
CA ASP A 73 10.63 10.61 10.00
C ASP A 73 11.51 9.61 9.24
N GLU A 74 12.32 10.12 8.34
CA GLU A 74 13.19 9.31 7.47
C GLU A 74 14.18 8.44 8.27
N ILE A 75 14.69 8.96 9.40
CA ILE A 75 15.65 8.24 10.24
C ILE A 75 14.98 7.08 10.96
N ALA A 76 13.83 7.35 11.59
CA ALA A 76 13.05 6.33 12.27
C ALA A 76 12.54 5.24 11.30
N TYR A 77 12.07 5.64 10.10
CA TYR A 77 11.58 4.69 9.12
C TYR A 77 12.71 3.82 8.55
N LYS A 78 13.88 4.41 8.27
CA LYS A 78 15.07 3.65 7.85
C LYS A 78 15.50 2.65 8.94
N ALA A 79 15.53 3.05 10.20
CA ALA A 79 15.85 2.16 11.32
C ALA A 79 14.85 0.99 11.45
N ALA A 80 13.55 1.24 11.21
CA ALA A 80 12.53 0.19 11.18
C ALA A 80 12.78 -0.81 10.03
N ILE A 81 13.17 -0.32 8.84
CA ILE A 81 13.52 -1.16 7.68
C ILE A 81 14.73 -2.05 8.00
N GLU A 82 15.80 -1.47 8.57
CA GLU A 82 17.01 -2.20 8.97
C GLU A 82 16.72 -3.25 10.05
N ARG A 83 15.82 -2.95 10.98
CA ARG A 83 15.36 -3.90 11.98
C ARG A 83 14.65 -5.09 11.33
N PHE A 84 13.74 -4.86 10.39
CA PHE A 84 13.07 -5.96 9.67
C PHE A 84 14.02 -6.79 8.82
N GLU A 85 15.00 -6.16 8.17
CA GLU A 85 16.05 -6.89 7.45
C GLU A 85 16.80 -7.85 8.38
N HIS A 86 17.15 -7.38 9.59
CA HIS A 86 17.87 -8.20 10.57
C HIS A 86 17.03 -9.36 11.11
N SER A 87 15.75 -9.12 11.43
CA SER A 87 14.88 -10.10 12.10
C SER A 87 14.17 -11.04 11.13
N LEU A 88 13.76 -10.55 9.95
CA LEU A 88 12.95 -11.30 8.99
C LEU A 88 13.74 -11.73 7.74
N GLY A 89 14.91 -11.12 7.52
CA GLY A 89 15.72 -11.31 6.32
C GLY A 89 15.48 -10.23 5.26
N PRO A 90 16.18 -10.31 4.11
CA PRO A 90 16.17 -9.27 3.09
C PRO A 90 14.77 -9.00 2.56
N ILE A 91 14.35 -7.74 2.57
CA ILE A 91 13.05 -7.31 2.07
C ILE A 91 13.04 -7.38 0.55
N THR A 92 12.21 -8.26 -0.01
CA THR A 92 12.06 -8.45 -1.46
C THR A 92 10.72 -7.96 -2.00
N VAL A 93 9.77 -7.62 -1.12
CA VAL A 93 8.50 -6.99 -1.49
C VAL A 93 8.28 -5.75 -0.63
N LEU A 94 8.06 -4.60 -1.26
CA LEU A 94 7.72 -3.34 -0.59
C LEU A 94 6.32 -2.89 -1.01
N VAL A 95 5.45 -2.63 -0.03
CA VAL A 95 4.12 -2.06 -0.23
C VAL A 95 4.04 -0.70 0.44
N ASN A 96 4.14 0.35 -0.37
CA ASN A 96 3.96 1.73 0.06
C ASN A 96 2.46 2.07 0.11
N ASN A 97 1.82 1.74 1.24
CA ASN A 97 0.38 1.89 1.42
C ASN A 97 0.01 3.10 2.29
N ALA A 98 0.82 3.46 3.28
CA ALA A 98 0.51 4.56 4.18
C ALA A 98 0.15 5.86 3.45
N ALA A 99 -0.93 6.49 3.87
CA ALA A 99 -1.42 7.73 3.28
C ALA A 99 -2.32 8.50 4.25
N ASN A 100 -2.52 9.77 3.96
CA ASN A 100 -3.48 10.64 4.62
C ASN A 100 -4.36 11.35 3.58
N ASP A 101 -5.65 11.01 3.55
CA ASP A 101 -6.67 11.53 2.65
C ASP A 101 -7.51 12.64 3.30
N VAL A 102 -6.91 13.38 4.26
CA VAL A 102 -7.60 14.48 4.93
C VAL A 102 -8.16 15.47 3.91
N ARG A 103 -9.43 15.83 4.11
CA ARG A 103 -10.12 16.77 3.21
C ARG A 103 -9.67 18.20 3.49
N HIS A 104 -9.49 18.97 2.43
CA HIS A 104 -9.08 20.38 2.48
C HIS A 104 -9.43 21.09 1.17
N THR A 105 -9.68 22.38 1.25
CA THR A 105 -9.84 23.27 0.09
C THR A 105 -8.48 23.82 -0.34
N LEU A 106 -8.43 24.50 -1.48
CA LEU A 106 -7.23 25.22 -1.93
C LEU A 106 -6.80 26.29 -0.94
N GLU A 107 -7.77 27.01 -0.34
CA GLU A 107 -7.54 28.15 0.55
C GLU A 107 -7.03 27.75 1.94
N GLU A 108 -7.32 26.51 2.37
CA GLU A 108 -6.92 26.00 3.70
C GLU A 108 -5.47 25.49 3.74
N VAL A 109 -4.81 25.37 2.60
CA VAL A 109 -3.47 24.77 2.51
C VAL A 109 -2.40 25.84 2.50
N ASP A 110 -1.66 25.95 3.61
CA ASP A 110 -0.39 26.68 3.68
C ASP A 110 0.80 25.78 3.25
N SER A 111 1.99 26.37 3.19
CA SER A 111 3.22 25.67 2.77
C SER A 111 3.53 24.48 3.69
N ASP A 112 3.38 24.64 4.99
CA ASP A 112 3.69 23.58 5.96
C ASP A 112 2.71 22.40 5.83
N THR A 113 1.44 22.67 5.62
CA THR A 113 0.41 21.66 5.36
C THR A 113 0.67 20.93 4.05
N PHE A 114 1.03 21.68 2.99
CA PHE A 114 1.42 21.09 1.71
C PHE A 114 2.58 20.12 1.89
N ASP A 115 3.67 20.54 2.53
CA ASP A 115 4.88 19.72 2.73
C ASP A 115 4.59 18.48 3.58
N LYS A 116 3.77 18.59 4.63
CA LYS A 116 3.32 17.45 5.45
C LYS A 116 2.52 16.45 4.63
N LEU A 117 1.59 16.92 3.79
CA LEU A 117 0.78 16.04 2.95
C LEU A 117 1.62 15.35 1.85
N ILE A 118 2.57 16.04 1.24
CA ILE A 118 3.52 15.43 0.29
C ILE A 118 4.41 14.40 1.02
N SER A 119 4.89 14.72 2.21
CA SER A 119 5.75 13.82 2.99
C SER A 119 5.05 12.50 3.31
N VAL A 120 3.79 12.54 3.77
CA VAL A 120 3.04 11.34 4.14
C VAL A 120 2.46 10.58 2.96
N ASN A 121 2.21 11.22 1.80
CA ASN A 121 1.55 10.58 0.67
C ASN A 121 2.49 10.18 -0.48
N LEU A 122 3.72 10.72 -0.52
CA LEU A 122 4.65 10.49 -1.63
C LEU A 122 6.10 10.30 -1.18
N LYS A 123 6.66 11.26 -0.40
CA LYS A 123 8.08 11.29 -0.07
C LYS A 123 8.57 10.00 0.59
N HIS A 124 7.81 9.49 1.58
CA HIS A 124 8.17 8.26 2.29
C HIS A 124 8.37 7.06 1.35
N ALA A 125 7.56 6.95 0.29
CA ALA A 125 7.61 5.84 -0.66
C ALA A 125 8.92 5.82 -1.45
N PHE A 126 9.42 6.99 -1.83
CA PHE A 126 10.73 7.12 -2.48
C PHE A 126 11.87 6.67 -1.56
N PHE A 127 11.89 7.13 -0.32
CA PHE A 127 12.96 6.78 0.63
C PHE A 127 12.88 5.34 1.11
N ALA A 128 11.69 4.76 1.24
CA ALA A 128 11.52 3.33 1.48
C ALA A 128 12.09 2.50 0.31
N ALA A 129 11.76 2.86 -0.94
CA ALA A 129 12.33 2.20 -2.11
C ALA A 129 13.86 2.31 -2.12
N LYS A 130 14.41 3.51 -1.84
CA LYS A 130 15.87 3.72 -1.74
C LYS A 130 16.52 2.81 -0.69
N ALA A 131 15.85 2.58 0.44
CA ALA A 131 16.38 1.74 1.52
C ALA A 131 16.34 0.25 1.18
N VAL A 132 15.28 -0.26 0.53
CA VAL A 132 15.13 -1.71 0.25
C VAL A 132 15.79 -2.16 -1.06
N VAL A 133 16.00 -1.28 -2.03
CA VAL A 133 16.56 -1.62 -3.35
C VAL A 133 17.93 -2.33 -3.26
N PRO A 134 18.87 -1.96 -2.39
CA PRO A 134 20.11 -2.72 -2.22
C PRO A 134 19.88 -4.19 -1.85
N MET A 135 18.93 -4.49 -0.94
CA MET A 135 18.56 -5.85 -0.54
C MET A 135 17.93 -6.61 -1.71
N MET A 136 17.00 -5.98 -2.45
CA MET A 136 16.37 -6.57 -3.63
C MET A 136 17.39 -6.90 -4.72
N LYS A 137 18.37 -6.02 -4.98
CA LYS A 137 19.45 -6.28 -5.92
C LYS A 137 20.30 -7.48 -5.48
N ALA A 138 20.66 -7.56 -4.20
CA ALA A 138 21.44 -8.66 -3.66
C ALA A 138 20.66 -9.99 -3.70
N ALA A 139 19.34 -9.96 -3.53
CA ALA A 139 18.45 -11.10 -3.64
C ALA A 139 18.13 -11.52 -5.09
N GLY A 140 18.59 -10.75 -6.09
CA GLY A 140 18.38 -11.05 -7.51
C GLY A 140 17.05 -10.57 -8.10
N GLY A 141 16.29 -9.75 -7.37
CA GLY A 141 15.03 -9.17 -7.83
C GLY A 141 14.10 -8.76 -6.69
N GLY A 142 12.93 -8.22 -7.03
CA GLY A 142 11.94 -7.82 -6.04
C GLY A 142 10.70 -7.19 -6.67
N ALA A 143 9.76 -6.79 -5.82
CA ALA A 143 8.55 -6.08 -6.22
C ALA A 143 8.27 -4.87 -5.32
N ILE A 144 8.02 -3.72 -5.94
CA ILE A 144 7.60 -2.49 -5.26
C ILE A 144 6.18 -2.16 -5.71
N ILE A 145 5.27 -2.00 -4.76
CA ILE A 145 3.86 -1.69 -5.00
C ILE A 145 3.56 -0.36 -4.33
N ASN A 146 3.29 0.67 -5.13
CA ASN A 146 2.90 1.98 -4.65
C ASN A 146 1.38 2.12 -4.68
N LEU A 147 0.73 2.48 -3.56
CA LEU A 147 -0.70 2.71 -3.52
C LEU A 147 -1.05 4.08 -4.14
N GLY A 148 -1.71 4.02 -5.30
CA GLY A 148 -2.34 5.16 -5.94
C GLY A 148 -3.73 5.47 -5.36
N SER A 149 -4.58 6.07 -6.18
CA SER A 149 -6.01 6.32 -5.93
C SER A 149 -6.70 6.70 -7.23
N VAL A 150 -7.94 6.27 -7.44
CA VAL A 150 -8.76 6.80 -8.55
C VAL A 150 -9.16 8.27 -8.34
N GLY A 151 -9.01 8.81 -7.14
CA GLY A 151 -9.44 10.17 -6.80
C GLY A 151 -8.90 11.26 -7.73
N TRP A 152 -7.67 11.13 -8.22
CA TRP A 152 -7.13 12.08 -9.20
C TRP A 152 -7.68 11.84 -10.61
N MET A 153 -8.02 10.59 -10.98
CA MET A 153 -8.62 10.24 -12.29
C MET A 153 -10.06 10.72 -12.40
N MET A 154 -10.79 10.71 -11.28
CA MET A 154 -12.19 11.13 -11.19
C MET A 154 -12.35 12.65 -11.06
N ALA A 155 -11.27 13.43 -11.06
CA ALA A 155 -11.29 14.87 -10.77
C ALA A 155 -12.04 15.22 -9.47
N SER A 156 -11.86 14.39 -8.44
CA SER A 156 -12.55 14.55 -7.16
C SER A 156 -12.08 15.81 -6.43
N ALA A 157 -13.03 16.63 -5.98
CA ALA A 157 -12.77 17.82 -5.17
C ALA A 157 -12.45 17.49 -3.69
N GLY A 158 -11.98 18.49 -2.95
CA GLY A 158 -11.84 18.41 -1.49
C GLY A 158 -10.55 17.78 -0.97
N TYR A 159 -9.54 17.53 -1.82
CA TYR A 159 -8.19 17.09 -1.41
C TYR A 159 -7.13 17.25 -2.53
N PRO A 160 -6.91 18.47 -3.07
CA PRO A 160 -6.06 18.66 -4.24
C PRO A 160 -4.61 18.20 -4.03
N VAL A 161 -4.02 18.38 -2.85
CA VAL A 161 -2.63 17.93 -2.56
C VAL A 161 -2.53 16.40 -2.51
N TYR A 162 -3.54 15.73 -1.93
CA TYR A 162 -3.62 14.28 -1.95
C TYR A 162 -3.72 13.75 -3.39
N ALA A 163 -4.62 14.32 -4.20
CA ALA A 163 -4.79 13.96 -5.60
C ALA A 163 -3.47 14.12 -6.39
N ALA A 164 -2.78 15.25 -6.21
CA ALA A 164 -1.46 15.51 -6.81
C ALA A 164 -0.43 14.46 -6.39
N SER A 165 -0.37 14.11 -5.09
CA SER A 165 0.54 13.09 -4.56
C SER A 165 0.29 11.71 -5.18
N LYS A 166 -1.01 11.33 -5.33
CA LYS A 166 -1.39 10.03 -5.90
C LYS A 166 -1.18 9.96 -7.41
N ALA A 167 -1.32 11.07 -8.13
CA ALA A 167 -0.90 11.19 -9.53
C ALA A 167 0.63 11.09 -9.67
N ALA A 168 1.38 11.75 -8.78
CA ALA A 168 2.83 11.71 -8.78
C ALA A 168 3.40 10.29 -8.48
N ALA A 169 2.71 9.49 -7.66
CA ALA A 169 3.07 8.10 -7.40
C ALA A 169 3.15 7.27 -8.70
N HIS A 170 2.27 7.54 -9.67
CA HIS A 170 2.33 6.90 -10.99
C HIS A 170 3.60 7.30 -11.77
N GLY A 171 3.93 8.60 -11.81
CA GLY A 171 5.16 9.08 -12.44
C GLY A 171 6.41 8.48 -11.81
N MET A 172 6.47 8.46 -10.46
CA MET A 172 7.56 7.85 -9.69
C MET A 172 7.67 6.35 -10.00
N THR A 173 6.56 5.63 -10.06
CA THR A 173 6.52 4.20 -10.43
C THR A 173 7.18 3.95 -11.78
N ARG A 174 6.85 4.74 -12.80
CA ARG A 174 7.42 4.58 -14.14
C ARG A 174 8.93 4.86 -14.19
N GLY A 175 9.38 5.91 -13.49
CA GLY A 175 10.81 6.25 -13.38
C GLY A 175 11.60 5.13 -12.71
N LEU A 176 11.14 4.69 -11.52
CA LEU A 176 11.78 3.59 -10.78
C LEU A 176 11.75 2.27 -11.54
N ALA A 177 10.65 1.94 -12.21
CA ALA A 177 10.54 0.72 -13.01
C ALA A 177 11.58 0.68 -14.14
N ARG A 178 11.83 1.82 -14.80
CA ARG A 178 12.85 1.92 -15.86
C ARG A 178 14.25 1.77 -15.33
N GLU A 179 14.55 2.37 -14.18
CA GLU A 179 15.87 2.33 -13.55
C GLU A 179 16.16 0.94 -12.95
N LEU A 180 15.18 0.33 -12.30
CA LEU A 180 15.37 -0.89 -11.52
C LEU A 180 15.11 -2.19 -12.31
N GLY A 181 14.47 -2.10 -13.47
CA GLY A 181 14.16 -3.24 -14.33
C GLY A 181 15.36 -4.13 -14.68
N PRO A 182 16.57 -3.59 -15.03
CA PRO A 182 17.77 -4.39 -15.26
C PRO A 182 18.17 -5.30 -14.07
N HIS A 183 17.70 -4.96 -12.86
CA HIS A 183 17.93 -5.74 -11.64
C HIS A 183 16.77 -6.68 -11.30
N ARG A 184 15.82 -6.91 -12.24
CA ARG A 184 14.61 -7.72 -12.03
C ARG A 184 13.73 -7.22 -10.87
N ILE A 185 13.75 -5.91 -10.59
CA ILE A 185 12.86 -5.27 -9.62
C ILE A 185 11.70 -4.66 -10.40
N ARG A 186 10.49 -5.17 -10.15
CA ARG A 186 9.26 -4.67 -10.75
C ARG A 186 8.70 -3.55 -9.88
N VAL A 187 8.19 -2.50 -10.49
CA VAL A 187 7.56 -1.39 -9.76
C VAL A 187 6.21 -1.11 -10.41
N ASN A 188 5.14 -1.21 -9.65
CA ASN A 188 3.78 -0.97 -10.13
C ASN A 188 3.00 -0.06 -9.17
N THR A 189 1.97 0.59 -9.69
CA THR A 189 0.99 1.30 -8.88
C THR A 189 -0.28 0.46 -8.77
N LEU A 190 -0.69 0.17 -7.54
CA LEU A 190 -2.01 -0.38 -7.25
C LEU A 190 -2.96 0.77 -6.94
N VAL A 191 -4.06 0.88 -7.69
CA VAL A 191 -4.95 2.04 -7.67
C VAL A 191 -6.33 1.61 -7.15
N PRO A 192 -6.59 1.80 -5.86
CA PRO A 192 -7.91 1.51 -5.28
C PRO A 192 -8.98 2.50 -5.74
N GLY A 193 -10.20 1.98 -5.93
CA GLY A 193 -11.43 2.76 -5.96
C GLY A 193 -11.87 3.24 -4.58
N TRP A 194 -13.17 3.42 -4.38
CA TRP A 194 -13.72 3.75 -3.06
C TRP A 194 -13.86 2.47 -2.22
N VAL A 195 -12.86 2.21 -1.40
CA VAL A 195 -12.76 0.97 -0.60
C VAL A 195 -13.51 1.12 0.72
N MET A 196 -14.36 0.17 1.05
CA MET A 196 -15.17 0.13 2.27
C MET A 196 -14.34 -0.26 3.49
N THR A 197 -13.42 0.61 3.90
CA THR A 197 -12.72 0.48 5.18
C THR A 197 -13.60 1.01 6.32
N GLU A 198 -13.31 0.60 7.57
CA GLU A 198 -14.04 1.11 8.75
C GLU A 198 -14.05 2.64 8.80
N LYS A 199 -12.89 3.28 8.51
CA LYS A 199 -12.78 4.75 8.44
C LYS A 199 -13.71 5.35 7.38
N GLN A 200 -13.74 4.78 6.17
CA GLN A 200 -14.56 5.29 5.08
C GLN A 200 -16.05 5.14 5.41
N LEU A 201 -16.45 3.99 5.94
CA LEU A 201 -17.83 3.73 6.36
C LEU A 201 -18.29 4.67 7.48
N ALA A 202 -17.42 4.98 8.43
CA ALA A 202 -17.75 5.86 9.55
C ALA A 202 -17.81 7.34 9.18
N MET A 203 -17.03 7.78 8.18
CA MET A 203 -16.84 9.21 7.91
C MET A 203 -17.51 9.71 6.62
N TRP A 204 -17.63 8.86 5.59
CA TRP A 204 -17.90 9.35 4.24
C TRP A 204 -18.96 8.55 3.46
N VAL A 205 -19.33 7.36 3.91
CA VAL A 205 -20.26 6.49 3.17
C VAL A 205 -21.68 6.63 3.73
N ASP A 206 -22.35 7.71 3.38
CA ASP A 206 -23.78 7.91 3.56
C ASP A 206 -24.59 7.28 2.41
N ASP A 207 -25.91 7.45 2.41
CA ASP A 207 -26.78 6.86 1.38
C ASP A 207 -26.55 7.49 0.00
N ALA A 208 -26.22 8.80 -0.07
CA ALA A 208 -25.88 9.45 -1.33
C ALA A 208 -24.57 8.91 -1.92
N ALA A 209 -23.57 8.64 -1.07
CA ALA A 209 -22.33 8.00 -1.47
C ALA A 209 -22.56 6.58 -1.98
N LYS A 210 -23.43 5.78 -1.33
CA LYS A 210 -23.81 4.44 -1.80
C LYS A 210 -24.47 4.47 -3.17
N GLU A 211 -25.40 5.41 -3.40
CA GLU A 211 -26.02 5.61 -4.70
C GLU A 211 -25.01 6.03 -5.77
N LEU A 212 -24.09 6.94 -5.43
CA LEU A 212 -23.01 7.35 -6.33
C LEU A 212 -22.14 6.16 -6.72
N ILE A 213 -21.73 5.33 -5.76
CA ILE A 213 -20.93 4.13 -6.01
C ILE A 213 -21.70 3.18 -6.94
N ALA A 214 -22.96 2.89 -6.63
CA ALA A 214 -23.79 1.94 -7.38
C ALA A 214 -24.00 2.34 -8.84
N ARG A 215 -24.12 3.65 -9.13
CA ARG A 215 -24.31 4.15 -10.50
C ARG A 215 -23.00 4.33 -11.29
N SER A 216 -21.87 4.42 -10.60
CA SER A 216 -20.58 4.72 -11.22
C SER A 216 -19.77 3.46 -11.51
N GLN A 217 -19.92 2.40 -10.72
CA GLN A 217 -19.25 1.13 -10.94
C GLN A 217 -19.96 0.30 -12.01
N CYS A 218 -19.19 -0.42 -12.84
CA CYS A 218 -19.75 -1.42 -13.77
C CYS A 218 -20.18 -2.69 -13.05
N LEU A 219 -19.47 -3.07 -11.98
CA LEU A 219 -19.76 -4.27 -11.19
C LEU A 219 -20.68 -3.90 -10.01
N PRO A 220 -21.68 -4.75 -9.70
CA PRO A 220 -22.51 -4.54 -8.51
C PRO A 220 -21.71 -4.84 -7.24
N GLY A 221 -22.06 -4.14 -6.15
CA GLY A 221 -21.43 -4.30 -4.85
C GLY A 221 -20.36 -3.25 -4.57
N SER A 222 -19.62 -3.44 -3.50
CA SER A 222 -18.62 -2.48 -3.03
C SER A 222 -17.20 -3.05 -3.18
N VAL A 223 -16.25 -2.17 -3.42
CA VAL A 223 -14.83 -2.54 -3.35
C VAL A 223 -14.44 -2.69 -1.89
N MET A 224 -14.04 -3.90 -1.51
CA MET A 224 -13.62 -4.25 -0.15
C MET A 224 -12.09 -4.28 -0.05
N PRO A 225 -11.50 -4.09 1.15
CA PRO A 225 -10.06 -4.16 1.35
C PRO A 225 -9.41 -5.45 0.83
N GLU A 226 -10.12 -6.59 0.89
CA GLU A 226 -9.67 -7.88 0.38
C GLU A 226 -9.40 -7.87 -1.12
N HIS A 227 -10.18 -7.10 -1.90
CA HIS A 227 -9.98 -7.00 -3.34
C HIS A 227 -8.64 -6.33 -3.65
N ILE A 228 -8.27 -5.31 -2.86
CA ILE A 228 -6.98 -4.63 -2.98
C ILE A 228 -5.82 -5.55 -2.54
N ALA A 229 -6.01 -6.25 -1.42
CA ALA A 229 -5.02 -7.20 -0.91
C ALA A 229 -4.74 -8.32 -1.92
N ASN A 230 -5.77 -8.87 -2.58
CA ASN A 230 -5.62 -9.90 -3.60
C ASN A 230 -4.79 -9.41 -4.81
N MET A 231 -5.01 -8.17 -5.27
CA MET A 231 -4.20 -7.58 -6.32
C MET A 231 -2.75 -7.33 -5.86
N ALA A 232 -2.56 -6.93 -4.60
CA ALA A 232 -1.22 -6.77 -4.03
C ALA A 232 -0.45 -8.12 -4.00
N LEU A 233 -1.10 -9.23 -3.64
CA LEU A 233 -0.51 -10.57 -3.71
C LEU A 233 -0.07 -10.92 -5.15
N PHE A 234 -0.95 -10.70 -6.14
CA PHE A 234 -0.61 -10.93 -7.56
C PHE A 234 0.62 -10.11 -7.97
N LEU A 235 0.63 -8.81 -7.66
CA LEU A 235 1.73 -7.92 -8.03
C LEU A 235 3.05 -8.25 -7.32
N ALA A 236 3.01 -8.85 -6.14
CA ALA A 236 4.18 -9.30 -5.40
C ALA A 236 4.72 -10.64 -5.91
N SER A 237 3.85 -11.48 -6.48
CA SER A 237 4.18 -12.83 -6.93
C SER A 237 4.84 -12.88 -8.30
N ASP A 238 5.46 -14.02 -8.62
CA ASP A 238 6.06 -14.30 -9.93
C ASP A 238 5.00 -14.44 -11.03
N ALA A 239 3.71 -14.62 -10.69
CA ALA A 239 2.61 -14.58 -11.65
C ALA A 239 2.53 -13.24 -12.41
N SER A 240 3.09 -12.16 -11.83
CA SER A 240 3.19 -10.83 -12.44
C SER A 240 4.60 -10.50 -12.98
N ALA A 241 5.42 -11.50 -13.33
CA ALA A 241 6.83 -11.35 -13.70
C ALA A 241 7.08 -10.32 -14.82
N MET A 242 6.13 -10.15 -15.74
CA MET A 242 6.23 -9.17 -16.84
C MET A 242 5.37 -7.91 -16.62
N CYS A 243 4.82 -7.72 -15.40
CA CYS A 243 4.07 -6.53 -15.03
C CYS A 243 4.99 -5.53 -14.33
N SER A 244 5.33 -4.43 -15.00
CA SER A 244 6.11 -3.33 -14.41
C SER A 244 5.74 -2.01 -15.09
N ALA A 245 5.88 -0.91 -14.37
CA ALA A 245 5.55 0.46 -14.82
C ALA A 245 4.06 0.68 -15.12
N GLN A 246 3.16 -0.12 -14.57
CA GLN A 246 1.72 -0.08 -14.86
C GLN A 246 0.90 0.39 -13.66
N ASN A 247 -0.32 0.88 -13.97
CA ASN A 247 -1.40 1.10 -13.02
C ASN A 247 -2.35 -0.10 -13.05
N PHE A 248 -2.56 -0.72 -11.90
CA PHE A 248 -3.55 -1.78 -11.72
C PHE A 248 -4.72 -1.23 -10.91
N ILE A 249 -5.81 -0.93 -11.61
CA ILE A 249 -7.00 -0.30 -11.03
C ILE A 249 -7.92 -1.39 -10.48
N VAL A 250 -8.40 -1.20 -9.25
CA VAL A 250 -9.36 -2.08 -8.57
C VAL A 250 -10.47 -1.21 -7.99
N ASP A 251 -11.46 -0.90 -8.79
CA ASP A 251 -12.51 0.08 -8.49
C ASP A 251 -13.92 -0.35 -8.92
N GLY A 252 -14.08 -1.59 -9.39
CA GLY A 252 -15.34 -2.09 -9.90
C GLY A 252 -15.70 -1.56 -11.30
N GLY A 253 -14.76 -0.92 -12.00
CA GLY A 253 -14.98 -0.31 -13.32
C GLY A 253 -15.57 1.09 -13.22
N TRP A 254 -15.06 1.93 -12.33
CA TRP A 254 -15.48 3.33 -12.17
C TRP A 254 -14.74 4.27 -13.13
N VAL A 255 -13.42 4.06 -13.38
CA VAL A 255 -12.60 4.85 -14.30
C VAL A 255 -12.02 4.00 -15.43
#